data_5db5e1edb0848191e292fd6b2a47beb7
#
_entry.id   5db5e1edb0848191e292fd6b2a47beb7
#
_cell.length_a   1.000
_cell.length_b   1.000
_cell.length_c   1.000
_cell.angle_alpha   90.00
_cell.angle_beta   90.00
_cell.angle_gamma   90.00
#
_symmetry.space_group_name_H-M   'P 1'
#
loop_
_entity.id
_entity.type
_entity.pdbx_description
1 polymer ?
#
loop_
_entity_poly.entity_id
_entity_poly.type
_entity_poly.pdbx_seq_one_letter_code
_entity_poly.pdbx_strand_id
1 'polypeptide(L)'
;MMDISSRLVKRCRKFIEPYRVTDGRGFKLSRYDPGDLGKLGKDSKKEAVDKLEKGIELLEQLQEVLYASESHALLVVLQAMDSAGKDGIVKHVMGGVNPQGCVVSRFKQPS
;
A
#
# COMPACT_ATOMS: atom_id res chain seq x y z
N MET A 1 -17.29 17.14 2.01
CA MET A 1 -16.51 16.56 0.90
C MET A 1 -15.05 16.82 1.18
N MET A 2 -14.26 15.79 1.26
CA MET A 2 -12.83 15.93 1.53
C MET A 2 -12.12 16.41 0.26
N ASP A 3 -11.52 17.59 0.33
CA ASP A 3 -10.64 18.06 -0.73
C ASP A 3 -9.28 17.36 -0.58
N ILE A 4 -9.13 16.23 -1.28
CA ILE A 4 -7.83 15.59 -1.40
C ILE A 4 -7.00 16.49 -2.31
N SER A 5 -6.24 17.39 -1.69
CA SER A 5 -5.51 18.41 -2.43
C SER A 5 -4.64 17.77 -3.52
N SER A 6 -4.65 18.34 -4.70
CA SER A 6 -3.80 17.92 -5.83
C SER A 6 -2.32 17.81 -5.45
N ARG A 7 -1.90 18.53 -4.41
CA ARG A 7 -0.57 18.49 -3.81
C ARG A 7 -0.27 17.14 -3.12
N LEU A 8 -1.26 16.58 -2.42
CA LEU A 8 -1.12 15.27 -1.76
C LEU A 8 -0.97 14.16 -2.80
N VAL A 9 -1.81 14.15 -3.82
CA VAL A 9 -1.73 13.19 -4.92
C VAL A 9 -0.37 13.24 -5.62
N LYS A 10 0.17 14.43 -5.87
CA LYS A 10 1.51 14.60 -6.44
C LYS A 10 2.60 14.04 -5.53
N ARG A 11 2.50 14.25 -4.23
CA ARG A 11 3.46 13.71 -3.24
C ARG A 11 3.43 12.19 -3.22
N CYS A 12 2.25 11.59 -3.18
CA CYS A 12 2.08 10.14 -3.22
C CYS A 12 2.66 9.57 -4.52
N ARG A 13 2.34 10.13 -5.67
CA ARG A 13 2.89 9.70 -6.96
C ARG A 13 4.41 9.74 -6.98
N LYS A 14 5.01 10.84 -6.53
CA LYS A 14 6.47 10.97 -6.46
C LYS A 14 7.12 9.96 -5.50
N PHE A 15 6.42 9.60 -4.44
CA PHE A 15 6.89 8.61 -3.47
C PHE A 15 6.89 7.19 -4.04
N ILE A 16 5.83 6.81 -4.75
CA ILE A 16 5.66 5.45 -5.29
C ILE A 16 6.40 5.23 -6.62
N GLU A 17 6.75 6.29 -7.35
CA GLU A 17 7.35 6.20 -8.69
C GLU A 17 8.55 5.24 -8.79
N PRO A 18 9.52 5.23 -7.85
CA PRO A 18 10.65 4.30 -7.90
C PRO A 18 10.24 2.83 -7.76
N TYR A 19 9.08 2.55 -7.19
CA TYR A 19 8.58 1.20 -6.88
C TYR A 19 7.47 0.76 -7.84
N ARG A 20 7.04 1.65 -8.73
CA ARG A 20 5.96 1.39 -9.66
C ARG A 20 6.48 0.70 -10.91
N VAL A 21 6.01 -0.51 -11.17
CA VAL A 21 6.29 -1.26 -12.40
C VAL A 21 5.01 -1.28 -13.24
N THR A 22 5.03 -0.57 -14.36
CA THR A 22 3.89 -0.50 -15.29
C THR A 22 4.07 -1.38 -16.52
N ASP A 23 5.31 -1.77 -16.83
CA ASP A 23 5.65 -2.67 -17.92
C ASP A 23 6.60 -3.75 -17.40
N GLY A 24 6.17 -5.00 -17.49
CA GLY A 24 6.97 -6.16 -17.05
C GLY A 24 8.11 -6.52 -18.02
N ARG A 25 8.13 -5.96 -19.22
CA ARG A 25 9.21 -6.17 -20.18
C ARG A 25 10.50 -5.53 -19.64
N GLY A 26 11.53 -6.31 -19.49
CA GLY A 26 12.80 -5.83 -18.93
C GLY A 26 12.81 -5.63 -17.41
N PHE A 27 11.73 -5.98 -16.69
CA PHE A 27 11.74 -6.04 -15.24
C PHE A 27 12.73 -7.12 -14.75
N LYS A 28 13.58 -6.74 -13.82
CA LYS A 28 14.51 -7.66 -13.14
C LYS A 28 14.45 -7.42 -11.65
N LEU A 29 13.99 -8.40 -10.91
CA LEU A 29 13.87 -8.34 -9.46
C LEU A 29 15.21 -8.04 -8.77
N SER A 30 16.33 -8.52 -9.35
CA SER A 30 17.67 -8.28 -8.83
C SER A 30 18.11 -6.81 -8.82
N ARG A 31 17.36 -5.92 -9.46
CA ARG A 31 17.62 -4.46 -9.43
C ARG A 31 16.98 -3.76 -8.23
N TYR A 32 16.16 -4.49 -7.47
CA TYR A 32 15.47 -3.95 -6.30
C TYR A 32 16.12 -4.50 -5.04
N ASP A 33 16.69 -3.61 -4.25
CA ASP A 33 17.28 -3.98 -2.96
C ASP A 33 16.15 -4.10 -1.92
N PRO A 34 15.91 -5.28 -1.32
CA PRO A 34 14.92 -5.43 -0.26
C PRO A 34 15.27 -4.65 1.01
N GLY A 35 16.51 -4.20 1.15
CA GLY A 35 16.97 -3.32 2.24
C GLY A 35 16.87 -1.84 1.93
N ASP A 36 16.33 -1.45 0.77
CA ASP A 36 16.20 -0.04 0.39
C ASP A 36 15.23 0.69 1.33
N LEU A 37 15.73 1.70 2.01
CA LEU A 37 14.95 2.58 2.88
C LEU A 37 14.47 3.85 2.15
N GLY A 38 14.71 3.95 0.87
CA GLY A 38 14.42 5.13 0.08
C GLY A 38 15.11 6.38 0.62
N LYS A 39 14.32 7.41 0.90
CA LYS A 39 14.83 8.66 1.51
C LYS A 39 14.87 8.63 3.03
N LEU A 40 14.44 7.55 3.66
CA LEU A 40 14.47 7.37 5.10
C LEU A 40 15.86 6.86 5.49
N GLY A 41 16.59 7.58 6.31
CA GLY A 41 17.86 7.11 6.89
C GLY A 41 17.63 6.02 7.95
N LYS A 42 18.69 5.33 8.35
CA LYS A 42 18.63 4.25 9.37
C LYS A 42 18.05 4.71 10.71
N ASP A 43 18.20 5.98 11.06
CA ASP A 43 17.72 6.56 12.31
C ASP A 43 16.29 7.14 12.21
N SER A 44 15.62 6.98 11.08
CA SER A 44 14.31 7.57 10.78
C SER A 44 13.13 6.66 11.12
N LYS A 45 13.30 5.67 12.00
CA LYS A 45 12.23 4.73 12.37
C LYS A 45 10.98 5.46 12.88
N LYS A 46 11.14 6.46 13.73
CA LYS A 46 10.03 7.27 14.26
C LYS A 46 9.31 8.00 13.12
N GLU A 47 10.06 8.66 12.25
CA GLU A 47 9.50 9.35 11.08
C GLU A 47 8.76 8.39 10.14
N ALA A 48 9.27 7.17 9.96
CA ALA A 48 8.61 6.15 9.16
C ALA A 48 7.27 5.72 9.77
N VAL A 49 7.21 5.54 11.10
CA VAL A 49 5.97 5.21 11.83
C VAL A 49 4.96 6.33 11.70
N ASP A 50 5.37 7.58 11.98
CA ASP A 50 4.47 8.75 11.86
C ASP A 50 3.91 8.91 10.44
N LYS A 51 4.72 8.62 9.42
CA LYS A 51 4.27 8.64 8.02
C LYS A 51 3.31 7.50 7.70
N LEU A 52 3.53 6.31 8.26
CA LEU A 52 2.66 5.17 8.09
C LEU A 52 1.29 5.45 8.73
N GLU A 53 1.25 5.96 9.95
CA GLU A 53 0.00 6.30 10.66
C GLU A 53 -0.84 7.31 9.84
N LYS A 54 -0.22 8.39 9.38
CA LYS A 54 -0.89 9.37 8.51
C LYS A 54 -1.34 8.77 7.18
N GLY A 55 -0.60 7.82 6.65
CA GLY A 55 -0.97 7.09 5.45
C GLY A 55 -2.20 6.20 5.66
N ILE A 56 -2.29 5.57 6.82
CA ILE A 56 -3.44 4.73 7.21
C ILE A 56 -4.69 5.60 7.39
N GLU A 57 -4.61 6.71 8.12
CA GLU A 57 -5.72 7.65 8.28
C GLU A 57 -6.27 8.13 6.91
N LEU A 58 -5.38 8.42 5.98
CA LEU A 58 -5.77 8.80 4.63
C LEU A 58 -6.41 7.66 3.85
N LEU A 59 -5.89 6.44 4.02
CA LEU A 59 -6.43 5.24 3.38
C LEU A 59 -7.86 4.95 3.86
N GLU A 60 -8.14 5.09 5.17
CA GLU A 60 -9.48 4.98 5.74
C GLU A 60 -10.46 5.95 5.06
N GLN A 61 -10.08 7.22 5.00
CA GLN A 61 -10.92 8.25 4.38
C GLN A 61 -11.17 7.98 2.89
N LEU A 62 -10.15 7.54 2.17
CA LEU A 62 -10.27 7.20 0.74
C LEU A 62 -11.16 5.97 0.54
N GLN A 63 -11.06 4.99 1.41
CA GLN A 63 -11.88 3.79 1.35
C GLN A 63 -13.36 4.10 1.61
N GLU A 64 -13.67 5.00 2.56
CA GLU A 64 -15.03 5.45 2.79
C GLU A 64 -15.65 6.12 1.56
N VAL A 65 -14.88 6.99 0.89
CA VAL A 65 -15.31 7.64 -0.35
C VAL A 65 -15.51 6.61 -1.47
N LEU A 66 -14.58 5.66 -1.62
CA LEU A 66 -14.70 4.60 -2.62
C LEU A 66 -15.93 3.74 -2.37
N TYR A 67 -16.14 3.33 -1.12
CA TYR A 67 -17.32 2.54 -0.71
C TYR A 67 -18.63 3.27 -0.98
N ALA A 68 -18.71 4.54 -0.59
CA ALA A 68 -19.90 5.36 -0.82
C ALA A 68 -20.17 5.67 -2.31
N SER A 69 -19.14 5.59 -3.16
CA SER A 69 -19.31 5.88 -4.59
C SER A 69 -20.07 4.80 -5.35
N GLU A 70 -20.08 3.56 -4.85
CA GLU A 70 -20.70 2.36 -5.46
C GLU A 70 -20.34 2.13 -6.95
N SER A 71 -19.35 2.86 -7.44
CA SER A 71 -19.01 2.89 -8.87
C SER A 71 -17.75 2.07 -9.23
N HIS A 72 -16.85 1.87 -8.28
CA HIS A 72 -15.58 1.22 -8.49
C HIS A 72 -15.21 0.32 -7.31
N ALA A 73 -14.42 -0.70 -7.59
CA ALA A 73 -13.78 -1.52 -6.59
C ALA A 73 -12.27 -1.61 -6.86
N LEU A 74 -11.47 -1.67 -5.80
CA LEU A 74 -10.03 -1.85 -5.88
C LEU A 74 -9.69 -3.30 -5.51
N LEU A 75 -9.08 -4.03 -6.43
CA LEU A 75 -8.52 -5.35 -6.17
C LEU A 75 -7.03 -5.21 -5.84
N VAL A 76 -6.66 -5.62 -4.63
CA VAL A 76 -5.26 -5.69 -4.21
C VAL A 76 -4.83 -7.15 -4.16
N VAL A 77 -3.85 -7.53 -4.98
CA VAL A 77 -3.29 -8.88 -5.01
C VAL A 77 -1.93 -8.87 -4.33
N LEU A 78 -1.79 -9.62 -3.23
CA LEU A 78 -0.53 -9.79 -2.51
C LEU A 78 -0.01 -11.20 -2.77
N GLN A 79 1.07 -11.29 -3.51
CA GLN A 79 1.74 -12.56 -3.79
C GLN A 79 3.12 -12.57 -3.16
N ALA A 80 3.39 -13.55 -2.33
CA ALA A 80 4.70 -13.75 -1.72
C ALA A 80 4.88 -15.19 -1.30
N MET A 81 6.12 -15.60 -1.15
CA MET A 81 6.47 -16.87 -0.51
C MET A 81 5.99 -16.88 0.94
N ASP A 82 5.89 -18.07 1.51
CA ASP A 82 5.58 -18.19 2.92
C ASP A 82 6.63 -17.46 3.77
N SER A 83 6.19 -16.83 4.86
CA SER A 83 7.01 -15.99 5.73
C SER A 83 7.64 -14.73 5.09
N ALA A 84 7.26 -14.35 3.87
CA ALA A 84 7.79 -13.17 3.18
C ALA A 84 7.12 -11.83 3.60
N GLY A 85 6.30 -11.84 4.65
CA GLY A 85 5.76 -10.62 5.25
C GLY A 85 4.41 -10.13 4.71
N LYS A 86 3.74 -10.88 3.81
CA LYS A 86 2.43 -10.47 3.27
C LYS A 86 1.37 -10.26 4.35
N ASP A 87 1.35 -11.12 5.37
CA ASP A 87 0.40 -11.02 6.48
C ASP A 87 0.69 -9.79 7.35
N GLY A 88 1.96 -9.42 7.49
CA GLY A 88 2.38 -8.18 8.15
C GLY A 88 1.91 -6.94 7.39
N ILE A 89 1.99 -6.93 6.07
CA ILE A 89 1.47 -5.84 5.24
C ILE A 89 -0.04 -5.70 5.44
N VAL A 90 -0.80 -6.78 5.35
CA VAL A 90 -2.25 -6.74 5.60
C VAL A 90 -2.56 -6.19 6.99
N LYS A 91 -1.88 -6.71 8.02
CA LYS A 91 -2.10 -6.30 9.40
C LYS A 91 -1.79 -4.82 9.64
N HIS A 92 -0.67 -4.33 9.13
CA HIS A 92 -0.19 -2.99 9.46
C HIS A 92 -0.67 -1.90 8.50
N VAL A 93 -0.96 -2.22 7.25
CA VAL A 93 -1.43 -1.25 6.26
C VAL A 93 -2.96 -1.20 6.22
N MET A 94 -3.61 -2.37 6.31
CA MET A 94 -5.07 -2.46 6.19
C MET A 94 -5.78 -2.43 7.55
N GLY A 95 -5.05 -2.26 8.65
CA GLY A 95 -5.58 -2.34 10.01
C GLY A 95 -6.62 -1.27 10.36
N GLY A 96 -6.59 -0.12 9.67
CA GLY A 96 -7.55 0.97 9.87
C GLY A 96 -8.73 0.97 8.88
N VAL A 97 -8.71 0.10 7.88
CA VAL A 97 -9.74 0.08 6.83
C VAL A 97 -11.05 -0.53 7.36
N ASN A 98 -12.19 0.09 7.05
CA ASN A 98 -13.49 -0.41 7.46
C ASN A 98 -13.77 -1.80 6.86
N PRO A 99 -13.91 -2.84 7.70
CA PRO A 99 -14.10 -4.22 7.23
C PRO A 99 -15.38 -4.43 6.43
N GLN A 100 -16.40 -3.61 6.61
CA GLN A 100 -17.65 -3.69 5.82
C GLN A 100 -17.42 -3.41 4.33
N GLY A 101 -16.39 -2.62 4.01
CA GLY A 101 -16.01 -2.30 2.63
C GLY A 101 -14.92 -3.20 2.07
N CYS A 102 -14.53 -4.27 2.76
CA CYS A 102 -13.43 -5.13 2.36
C CYS A 102 -13.83 -6.59 2.31
N VAL A 103 -13.39 -7.28 1.27
CA VAL A 103 -13.48 -8.75 1.16
C VAL A 103 -12.06 -9.30 1.08
N VAL A 104 -11.70 -10.17 2.00
CA VAL A 104 -10.38 -10.81 2.03
C VAL A 104 -10.51 -12.27 1.63
N SER A 105 -9.83 -12.64 0.54
CA SER A 105 -9.77 -14.03 0.06
C SER A 105 -8.35 -14.56 0.17
N ARG A 106 -8.20 -15.75 0.76
CA ARG A 106 -6.92 -16.45 0.88
C ARG A 106 -6.88 -17.60 -0.12
N PHE A 107 -5.85 -17.65 -0.93
CA PHE A 107 -5.56 -18.78 -1.79
C PHE A 107 -4.50 -19.64 -1.11
N LYS A 108 -4.86 -20.87 -0.78
CA LYS A 108 -3.93 -21.89 -0.29
C LYS A 108 -3.30 -22.61 -1.47
N GLN A 109 -2.25 -23.41 -1.20
CA GLN A 109 -1.70 -24.30 -2.22
C GLN A 109 -2.82 -25.12 -2.87
N PRO A 110 -2.76 -25.35 -4.19
CA PRO A 110 -3.63 -26.30 -4.85
C PRO A 110 -3.48 -27.65 -4.18
N SER A 111 -4.61 -28.23 -3.78
CA SER A 111 -4.68 -29.60 -3.26
C SER A 111 -4.41 -30.62 -4.35
#